data_e7e4593355ac6cc66da3a93daccbe14b
#
_entry.id   e7e4593355ac6cc66da3a93daccbe14b
#
_cell.length_a   1.000
_cell.length_b   1.000
_cell.length_c   1.000
_cell.angle_alpha   90.00
_cell.angle_beta   90.00
_cell.angle_gamma   90.00
#
_symmetry.space_group_name_H-M   'P 1'
#
loop_
_entity.id
_entity.type
_entity.pdbx_description
1 polymer ?
#
loop_
_entity_poly.entity_id
_entity_poly.type
_entity_poly.pdbx_seq_one_letter_code
_entity_poly.pdbx_strand_id
1 'polypeptide(L)'
;MLAMLFTGCDRSRVAERTADKPMNTGPIVYVALGDSTGAGVGARDGSYVARLFKRIEERRPGSTLQNLCGSGATTADLLRNQLERGVALNPDLVTVGIGVNDIGHGLTLEQFSKNYEEILSTLKEKTHAHIVVTNIPDVSSAPRIPSVMRSEYQRLIDQYCRRLEEIANRHGVTVFDIYSITKDELPSHPEYFSNDGFHPSDDGYELWATQMWPTVAGAIGEPE
;
A
#
# COMPACT_ATOMS: atom_id res chain seq x y z
N MET A 1 -10.96 43.21 -57.32
CA MET A 1 -10.61 41.79 -57.23
C MET A 1 -9.69 41.64 -55.99
N LEU A 2 -10.25 41.13 -54.92
CA LEU A 2 -9.50 40.98 -53.65
C LEU A 2 -9.41 39.47 -53.35
N ALA A 3 -8.23 38.90 -53.43
CA ALA A 3 -7.96 37.52 -53.19
C ALA A 3 -7.78 37.27 -51.70
N MET A 4 -8.71 36.47 -51.08
CA MET A 4 -8.54 35.99 -49.70
C MET A 4 -7.66 34.74 -49.73
N LEU A 5 -6.54 34.83 -49.01
CA LEU A 5 -5.65 33.70 -48.73
C LEU A 5 -6.22 33.01 -47.44
N PHE A 6 -6.71 31.78 -47.56
CA PHE A 6 -7.00 30.88 -46.47
C PHE A 6 -5.71 30.22 -45.99
N THR A 7 -5.25 30.57 -44.79
CA THR A 7 -4.19 29.83 -44.09
C THR A 7 -4.82 28.64 -43.39
N GLY A 8 -4.47 27.43 -43.86
CA GLY A 8 -4.86 26.19 -43.27
C GLY A 8 -4.20 26.00 -41.88
N CYS A 9 -5.04 25.74 -40.85
CA CYS A 9 -4.59 25.28 -39.55
C CYS A 9 -4.19 23.81 -39.66
N ASP A 10 -2.92 23.54 -39.57
CA ASP A 10 -2.39 22.19 -39.44
C ASP A 10 -2.73 21.63 -38.04
N ARG A 11 -3.71 20.70 -38.00
CA ARG A 11 -4.08 19.93 -36.80
C ARG A 11 -3.47 18.55 -36.88
N SER A 12 -2.17 18.45 -36.75
CA SER A 12 -1.49 17.15 -36.55
C SER A 12 -0.46 17.22 -35.43
N ARG A 13 -0.92 17.57 -34.19
CA ARG A 13 -0.22 17.11 -32.99
C ARG A 13 -0.84 15.77 -32.57
N VAL A 14 -0.37 14.72 -33.21
CA VAL A 14 -0.48 13.37 -32.69
C VAL A 14 0.27 13.37 -31.35
N ALA A 15 -0.46 13.14 -30.26
CA ALA A 15 0.16 12.90 -28.96
C ALA A 15 1.16 11.77 -29.14
N GLU A 16 2.45 12.05 -28.96
CA GLU A 16 3.48 11.03 -28.77
C GLU A 16 3.04 10.17 -27.61
N ARG A 17 2.61 8.93 -27.93
CA ARG A 17 2.52 7.86 -26.95
C ARG A 17 3.91 7.78 -26.32
N THR A 18 4.00 8.06 -25.04
CA THR A 18 5.18 7.73 -24.24
C THR A 18 5.46 6.26 -24.47
N ALA A 19 6.57 5.97 -25.14
CA ALA A 19 7.02 4.60 -25.37
C ALA A 19 7.10 3.92 -24.00
N ASP A 20 6.38 2.81 -23.81
CA ASP A 20 6.46 2.00 -22.62
C ASP A 20 7.94 1.71 -22.34
N LYS A 21 8.42 2.16 -21.18
CA LYS A 21 9.77 1.83 -20.72
C LYS A 21 9.86 0.30 -20.72
N PRO A 22 10.88 -0.31 -21.34
CA PRO A 22 10.98 -1.77 -21.36
C PRO A 22 10.91 -2.28 -19.92
N MET A 23 9.95 -3.18 -19.66
CA MET A 23 9.76 -3.75 -18.33
C MET A 23 11.06 -4.44 -17.89
N ASN A 24 11.58 -4.01 -16.76
CA ASN A 24 12.76 -4.66 -16.18
C ASN A 24 12.37 -6.09 -15.79
N THR A 25 12.95 -7.08 -16.42
CA THR A 25 12.73 -8.52 -16.13
C THR A 25 13.76 -9.08 -15.15
N GLY A 26 14.71 -8.26 -14.70
CA GLY A 26 15.74 -8.64 -13.73
C GLY A 26 15.23 -8.66 -12.28
N PRO A 27 16.14 -9.01 -11.34
CA PRO A 27 15.84 -8.95 -9.92
C PRO A 27 15.49 -7.52 -9.49
N ILE A 28 14.66 -7.40 -8.46
CA ILE A 28 14.21 -6.13 -7.90
C ILE A 28 14.58 -5.98 -6.42
N VAL A 29 14.70 -4.74 -6.00
CA VAL A 29 14.78 -4.35 -4.58
C VAL A 29 13.38 -4.00 -4.11
N TYR A 30 12.79 -4.86 -3.28
CA TYR A 30 11.50 -4.62 -2.64
C TYR A 30 11.70 -4.07 -1.24
N VAL A 31 11.12 -2.91 -0.96
CA VAL A 31 11.10 -2.28 0.38
C VAL A 31 9.67 -2.25 0.89
N ALA A 32 9.44 -2.75 2.10
CA ALA A 32 8.17 -2.65 2.79
C ALA A 32 8.27 -1.66 3.95
N LEU A 33 7.34 -0.70 3.97
CA LEU A 33 7.16 0.30 5.02
C LEU A 33 5.80 0.08 5.68
N GLY A 34 5.73 0.18 7.01
CA GLY A 34 4.45 -0.05 7.65
C GLY A 34 4.55 -0.39 9.13
N ASP A 35 3.52 -1.08 9.61
CA ASP A 35 3.31 -1.40 11.00
C ASP A 35 3.48 -2.91 11.32
N SER A 36 2.80 -3.36 12.39
CA SER A 36 2.85 -4.75 12.86
C SER A 36 2.36 -5.77 11.81
N THR A 37 1.46 -5.38 10.91
CA THR A 37 0.95 -6.29 9.88
C THR A 37 2.02 -6.59 8.83
N GLY A 38 2.78 -5.60 8.40
CA GLY A 38 3.94 -5.79 7.54
C GLY A 38 5.10 -6.51 8.25
N ALA A 39 5.26 -6.28 9.56
CA ALA A 39 6.26 -6.99 10.37
C ALA A 39 5.91 -8.46 10.64
N GLY A 40 4.64 -8.87 10.52
CA GLY A 40 4.20 -10.25 10.66
C GLY A 40 3.78 -10.65 12.08
N VAL A 41 3.34 -9.68 12.87
CA VAL A 41 2.81 -9.99 14.22
C VAL A 41 1.57 -10.85 14.09
N GLY A 42 1.50 -11.93 14.87
CA GLY A 42 0.39 -12.89 14.87
C GLY A 42 0.60 -14.14 14.02
N ALA A 43 1.52 -14.12 13.04
CA ALA A 43 1.82 -15.26 12.17
C ALA A 43 3.09 -16.00 12.58
N ARG A 44 3.19 -17.26 12.16
CA ARG A 44 4.38 -18.12 12.23
C ARG A 44 5.11 -18.20 10.90
N ASP A 45 4.34 -18.18 9.80
CA ASP A 45 4.83 -18.40 8.43
C ASP A 45 5.08 -17.10 7.68
N GLY A 46 5.17 -15.97 8.41
CA GLY A 46 5.50 -14.66 7.89
C GLY A 46 4.28 -13.80 7.53
N SER A 47 4.54 -12.51 7.39
CA SER A 47 3.54 -11.47 7.03
C SER A 47 3.10 -11.58 5.56
N TYR A 48 2.10 -10.77 5.18
CA TYR A 48 1.76 -10.60 3.76
C TYR A 48 2.96 -10.11 2.93
N VAL A 49 3.84 -9.29 3.51
CA VAL A 49 5.09 -8.82 2.86
C VAL A 49 6.02 -9.98 2.53
N ALA A 50 6.26 -10.88 3.50
CA ALA A 50 7.12 -12.04 3.28
C ALA A 50 6.54 -13.00 2.23
N ARG A 51 5.22 -13.20 2.24
CA ARG A 51 4.50 -14.05 1.26
C ARG A 51 4.52 -13.44 -0.14
N LEU A 52 4.34 -12.13 -0.28
CA LEU A 52 4.51 -11.42 -1.54
C LEU A 52 5.94 -11.54 -2.05
N PHE A 53 6.94 -11.37 -1.17
CA PHE A 53 8.34 -11.49 -1.56
C PHE A 53 8.67 -12.89 -2.07
N LYS A 54 8.17 -13.94 -1.42
CA LYS A 54 8.35 -15.32 -1.91
C LYS A 54 7.85 -15.47 -3.35
N ARG A 55 6.67 -14.93 -3.68
CA ARG A 55 6.11 -14.94 -5.04
C ARG A 55 6.95 -14.11 -6.03
N ILE A 56 7.51 -12.99 -5.57
CA ILE A 56 8.43 -12.16 -6.36
C ILE A 56 9.71 -12.94 -6.66
N GLU A 57 10.34 -13.54 -5.65
CA GLU A 57 11.60 -14.27 -5.81
C GLU A 57 11.46 -15.49 -6.74
N GLU A 58 10.33 -16.20 -6.68
CA GLU A 58 10.02 -17.30 -7.60
C GLU A 58 9.98 -16.86 -9.06
N ARG A 59 9.54 -15.64 -9.37
CA ARG A 59 9.44 -15.08 -10.72
C ARG A 59 10.67 -14.29 -11.13
N ARG A 60 11.35 -13.67 -10.17
CA ARG A 60 12.53 -12.81 -10.35
C ARG A 60 13.64 -13.23 -9.39
N PRO A 61 14.29 -14.36 -9.67
CA PRO A 61 15.38 -14.86 -8.82
C PRO A 61 16.49 -13.82 -8.61
N GLY A 62 16.97 -13.73 -7.36
CA GLY A 62 17.96 -12.74 -6.96
C GLY A 62 17.38 -11.41 -6.49
N SER A 63 16.04 -11.25 -6.46
CA SER A 63 15.39 -10.12 -5.81
C SER A 63 15.70 -10.09 -4.31
N THR A 64 15.60 -8.91 -3.72
CA THR A 64 15.86 -8.71 -2.28
C THR A 64 14.68 -8.03 -1.60
N LEU A 65 14.43 -8.38 -0.34
CA LEU A 65 13.45 -7.74 0.53
C LEU A 65 14.13 -6.99 1.67
N GLN A 66 13.76 -5.74 1.84
CA GLN A 66 14.04 -4.96 3.04
C GLN A 66 12.72 -4.61 3.72
N ASN A 67 12.35 -5.40 4.73
CA ASN A 67 11.16 -5.14 5.53
C ASN A 67 11.53 -4.18 6.68
N LEU A 68 11.09 -2.93 6.57
CA LEU A 68 11.32 -1.88 7.57
C LEU A 68 10.11 -1.65 8.49
N CYS A 69 9.05 -2.44 8.34
CA CYS A 69 7.83 -2.33 9.13
C CYS A 69 8.12 -2.50 10.63
N GLY A 70 7.44 -1.71 11.44
CA GLY A 70 7.62 -1.69 12.90
C GLY A 70 6.32 -1.96 13.65
N SER A 71 6.35 -2.88 14.63
CA SER A 71 5.16 -3.15 15.46
C SER A 71 4.70 -1.89 16.19
N GLY A 72 3.40 -1.57 16.12
CA GLY A 72 2.80 -0.39 16.74
C GLY A 72 3.09 0.93 16.03
N ALA A 73 3.80 0.92 14.90
CA ALA A 73 4.16 2.16 14.20
C ALA A 73 2.93 2.92 13.70
N THR A 74 2.96 4.23 13.89
CA THR A 74 2.06 5.22 13.30
C THR A 74 2.68 5.82 12.04
N THR A 75 1.93 6.61 11.28
CA THR A 75 2.48 7.38 10.15
C THR A 75 3.63 8.29 10.57
N ALA A 76 3.57 8.86 11.78
CA ALA A 76 4.66 9.67 12.34
C ALA A 76 5.91 8.85 12.65
N ASP A 77 5.74 7.59 13.08
CA ASP A 77 6.88 6.68 13.31
C ASP A 77 7.51 6.24 11.99
N LEU A 78 6.70 5.99 10.95
CA LEU A 78 7.20 5.68 9.64
C LEU A 78 8.07 6.82 9.09
N LEU A 79 7.60 8.07 9.18
CA LEU A 79 8.38 9.24 8.78
C LEU A 79 9.74 9.30 9.48
N ARG A 80 9.76 9.09 10.81
CA ARG A 80 10.98 9.21 11.61
C ARG A 80 11.98 8.06 11.42
N ASN A 81 11.47 6.83 11.25
CA ASN A 81 12.28 5.65 11.46
C ASN A 81 12.45 4.77 10.20
N GLN A 82 11.56 4.92 9.20
CA GLN A 82 11.52 4.01 8.05
C GLN A 82 11.78 4.74 6.72
N LEU A 83 11.20 5.92 6.50
CA LEU A 83 11.11 6.57 5.20
C LEU A 83 12.49 6.82 4.56
N GLU A 84 13.37 7.55 5.23
CA GLU A 84 14.70 7.88 4.68
C GLU A 84 15.57 6.61 4.50
N ARG A 85 15.41 5.62 5.37
CA ARG A 85 16.09 4.33 5.21
C ARG A 85 15.57 3.58 3.97
N GLY A 86 14.25 3.60 3.75
CA GLY A 86 13.64 2.99 2.57
C GLY A 86 14.09 3.66 1.28
N VAL A 87 14.11 4.99 1.24
CA VAL A 87 14.61 5.77 0.11
C VAL A 87 16.08 5.45 -0.21
N ALA A 88 16.93 5.36 0.82
CA ALA A 88 18.37 5.09 0.65
C ALA A 88 18.67 3.71 0.03
N LEU A 89 17.73 2.79 0.05
CA LEU A 89 17.86 1.45 -0.56
C LEU A 89 17.64 1.46 -2.08
N ASN A 90 17.26 2.60 -2.67
CA ASN A 90 16.96 2.75 -4.09
C ASN A 90 16.01 1.64 -4.61
N PRO A 91 14.78 1.54 -4.05
CA PRO A 91 13.85 0.45 -4.34
C PRO A 91 13.29 0.50 -5.77
N ASP A 92 12.95 -0.69 -6.29
CA ASP A 92 12.13 -0.84 -7.50
C ASP A 92 10.64 -0.95 -7.15
N LEU A 93 10.33 -1.55 -5.99
CA LEU A 93 8.97 -1.67 -5.44
C LEU A 93 8.95 -1.20 -3.99
N VAL A 94 7.97 -0.37 -3.65
CA VAL A 94 7.66 -0.01 -2.26
C VAL A 94 6.22 -0.37 -1.96
N THR A 95 5.99 -1.11 -0.87
CA THR A 95 4.64 -1.23 -0.29
C THR A 95 4.55 -0.42 0.99
N VAL A 96 3.41 0.27 1.18
CA VAL A 96 3.12 1.07 2.39
C VAL A 96 1.84 0.57 3.01
N GLY A 97 1.91 -0.02 4.21
CA GLY A 97 0.76 -0.51 4.96
C GLY A 97 0.78 0.07 6.38
N ILE A 98 0.06 1.17 6.61
CA ILE A 98 0.11 1.94 7.86
C ILE A 98 -1.19 2.71 8.08
N GLY A 99 -1.57 2.93 9.35
CA GLY A 99 -2.65 3.82 9.70
C GLY A 99 -3.60 3.32 10.79
N VAL A 100 -3.70 2.01 11.01
CA VAL A 100 -4.57 1.46 12.07
C VAL A 100 -4.13 1.95 13.46
N ASN A 101 -2.81 2.09 13.68
CA ASN A 101 -2.27 2.60 14.94
C ASN A 101 -2.49 4.12 15.12
N ASP A 102 -2.57 4.88 14.04
CA ASP A 102 -2.93 6.30 14.08
C ASP A 102 -4.32 6.46 14.73
N ILE A 103 -5.30 5.64 14.30
CA ILE A 103 -6.64 5.60 14.90
C ILE A 103 -6.55 5.17 16.35
N GLY A 104 -5.85 4.09 16.65
CA GLY A 104 -5.72 3.53 18.00
C GLY A 104 -5.04 4.47 18.99
N HIS A 105 -4.11 5.31 18.54
CA HIS A 105 -3.40 6.30 19.34
C HIS A 105 -4.04 7.69 19.32
N GLY A 106 -5.18 7.84 18.60
CA GLY A 106 -5.93 9.10 18.57
C GLY A 106 -5.25 10.22 17.76
N LEU A 107 -4.39 9.90 16.79
CA LEU A 107 -3.93 10.90 15.84
C LEU A 107 -5.13 11.45 15.06
N THR A 108 -5.17 12.76 14.90
CA THR A 108 -6.27 13.37 14.13
C THR A 108 -6.15 13.04 12.65
N LEU A 109 -7.28 13.05 11.93
CA LEU A 109 -7.28 12.85 10.48
C LEU A 109 -6.41 13.87 9.74
N GLU A 110 -6.26 15.08 10.29
CA GLU A 110 -5.37 16.12 9.75
C GLU A 110 -3.90 15.74 9.90
N GLN A 111 -3.49 15.27 11.09
CA GLN A 111 -2.13 14.79 11.34
C GLN A 111 -1.78 13.60 10.45
N PHE A 112 -2.67 12.60 10.39
CA PHE A 112 -2.55 11.45 9.49
C PHE A 112 -2.39 11.91 8.04
N SER A 113 -3.26 12.82 7.57
CA SER A 113 -3.22 13.33 6.20
C SER A 113 -1.91 14.00 5.87
N LYS A 114 -1.42 14.88 6.76
CA LYS A 114 -0.13 15.56 6.59
C LYS A 114 1.02 14.57 6.50
N ASN A 115 1.05 13.59 7.41
CA ASN A 115 2.09 12.57 7.41
C ASN A 115 2.05 11.74 6.12
N TYR A 116 0.85 11.35 5.66
CA TYR A 116 0.70 10.54 4.46
C TYR A 116 1.11 11.29 3.18
N GLU A 117 0.78 12.60 3.09
CA GLU A 117 1.27 13.48 2.02
C GLU A 117 2.80 13.52 1.98
N GLU A 118 3.45 13.69 3.14
CA GLU A 118 4.91 13.75 3.24
C GLU A 118 5.55 12.40 2.86
N ILE A 119 4.95 11.27 3.27
CA ILE A 119 5.41 9.92 2.90
C ILE A 119 5.38 9.76 1.38
N LEU A 120 4.22 10.00 0.74
CA LEU A 120 4.07 9.74 -0.69
C LEU A 120 4.85 10.74 -1.54
N SER A 121 4.86 12.03 -1.21
CA SER A 121 5.67 13.01 -1.93
C SER A 121 7.15 12.65 -1.88
N THR A 122 7.67 12.30 -0.69
CA THR A 122 9.08 11.91 -0.53
C THR A 122 9.44 10.68 -1.35
N LEU A 123 8.61 9.63 -1.32
CA LEU A 123 8.84 8.44 -2.12
C LEU A 123 8.81 8.73 -3.63
N LYS A 124 7.85 9.54 -4.08
CA LYS A 124 7.73 9.93 -5.50
C LYS A 124 8.88 10.82 -5.97
N GLU A 125 9.37 11.72 -5.12
CA GLU A 125 10.45 12.66 -5.47
C GLU A 125 11.84 12.02 -5.41
N LYS A 126 12.05 11.12 -4.45
CA LYS A 126 13.39 10.57 -4.16
C LYS A 126 13.62 9.15 -4.68
N THR A 127 12.61 8.49 -5.25
CA THR A 127 12.76 7.14 -5.80
C THR A 127 12.14 7.00 -7.18
N HIS A 128 12.52 5.93 -7.88
CA HIS A 128 11.87 5.50 -9.13
C HIS A 128 10.95 4.28 -8.91
N ALA A 129 10.67 3.95 -7.65
CA ALA A 129 9.90 2.77 -7.28
C ALA A 129 8.46 2.82 -7.78
N HIS A 130 7.93 1.65 -8.13
CA HIS A 130 6.49 1.45 -8.12
C HIS A 130 6.01 1.42 -6.68
N ILE A 131 5.05 2.29 -6.35
CA ILE A 131 4.52 2.42 -5.00
C ILE A 131 3.12 1.81 -4.96
N VAL A 132 2.92 0.86 -4.06
CA VAL A 132 1.61 0.25 -3.77
C VAL A 132 1.28 0.52 -2.30
N VAL A 133 0.19 1.22 -2.09
CA VAL A 133 -0.33 1.48 -0.75
C VAL A 133 -1.44 0.49 -0.45
N THR A 134 -1.49 -0.08 0.75
CA THR A 134 -2.72 -0.71 1.23
C THR A 134 -3.53 0.32 2.01
N ASN A 135 -4.84 0.38 1.80
CA ASN A 135 -5.67 1.10 2.75
C ASN A 135 -5.73 0.35 4.10
N ILE A 136 -6.48 0.84 5.08
CA ILE A 136 -6.49 0.29 6.44
C ILE A 136 -7.48 -0.88 6.52
N PRO A 137 -7.07 -2.08 7.00
CA PRO A 137 -8.00 -3.20 7.13
C PRO A 137 -9.13 -2.88 8.12
N ASP A 138 -10.35 -3.33 7.83
CA ASP A 138 -11.46 -3.23 8.79
C ASP A 138 -11.30 -4.26 9.90
N VAL A 139 -10.69 -3.85 10.99
CA VAL A 139 -10.52 -4.66 12.20
C VAL A 139 -11.62 -4.43 13.23
N SER A 140 -12.73 -3.78 12.86
CA SER A 140 -13.82 -3.48 13.79
C SER A 140 -14.49 -4.75 14.36
N SER A 141 -14.47 -5.86 13.62
CA SER A 141 -14.98 -7.17 14.05
C SER A 141 -13.99 -7.96 14.91
N ALA A 142 -12.73 -7.49 15.05
CA ALA A 142 -11.71 -8.20 15.79
C ALA A 142 -12.16 -8.53 17.23
N PRO A 143 -11.88 -9.72 17.73
CA PRO A 143 -12.26 -10.15 19.09
C PRO A 143 -11.80 -9.17 20.17
N ARG A 144 -10.65 -8.50 19.97
CA ARG A 144 -10.09 -7.53 20.91
C ARG A 144 -10.87 -6.20 20.96
N ILE A 145 -11.68 -5.90 19.94
CA ILE A 145 -12.49 -4.68 19.90
C ILE A 145 -13.82 -4.91 20.62
N PRO A 146 -14.10 -4.19 21.73
CA PRO A 146 -15.36 -4.28 22.43
C PRO A 146 -16.56 -4.03 21.51
N SER A 147 -17.61 -4.81 21.61
CA SER A 147 -18.76 -4.74 20.71
C SER A 147 -19.40 -3.34 20.65
N VAL A 148 -19.40 -2.63 21.79
CA VAL A 148 -19.93 -1.25 21.89
C VAL A 148 -19.11 -0.23 21.11
N MET A 149 -17.88 -0.54 20.76
CA MET A 149 -16.98 0.36 20.02
C MET A 149 -16.90 0.02 18.51
N ARG A 150 -17.39 -1.13 18.09
CA ARG A 150 -17.21 -1.62 16.71
C ARG A 150 -17.70 -0.66 15.64
N SER A 151 -18.90 -0.13 15.79
CA SER A 151 -19.48 0.80 14.80
C SER A 151 -18.68 2.10 14.69
N GLU A 152 -18.20 2.63 15.82
CA GLU A 152 -17.38 3.82 15.80
C GLU A 152 -15.99 3.55 15.22
N TYR A 153 -15.39 2.42 15.55
CA TYR A 153 -14.10 2.02 14.99
C TYR A 153 -14.17 1.83 13.47
N GLN A 154 -15.22 1.16 12.98
CA GLN A 154 -15.47 1.00 11.54
C GLN A 154 -15.64 2.35 10.85
N ARG A 155 -16.42 3.27 11.44
CA ARG A 155 -16.61 4.63 10.89
C ARG A 155 -15.28 5.40 10.80
N LEU A 156 -14.40 5.28 11.81
CA LEU A 156 -13.09 5.91 11.79
C LEU A 156 -12.21 5.31 10.70
N ILE A 157 -12.12 3.98 10.63
CA ILE A 157 -11.34 3.29 9.60
C ILE A 157 -11.79 3.73 8.20
N ASP A 158 -13.07 3.71 7.90
CA ASP A 158 -13.65 4.16 6.63
C ASP A 158 -13.28 5.63 6.31
N GLN A 159 -13.28 6.51 7.30
CA GLN A 159 -12.90 7.91 7.13
C GLN A 159 -11.41 8.07 6.80
N TYR A 160 -10.54 7.30 7.46
CA TYR A 160 -9.10 7.34 7.20
C TYR A 160 -8.77 6.68 5.86
N CYS A 161 -9.44 5.59 5.49
CA CYS A 161 -9.29 4.95 4.17
C CYS A 161 -9.62 5.93 3.05
N ARG A 162 -10.77 6.60 3.09
CA ARG A 162 -11.14 7.62 2.08
C ARG A 162 -10.09 8.71 1.95
N ARG A 163 -9.58 9.21 3.08
CA ARG A 163 -8.55 10.25 3.06
C ARG A 163 -7.25 9.73 2.45
N LEU A 164 -6.82 8.51 2.79
CA LEU A 164 -5.66 7.87 2.21
C LEU A 164 -5.79 7.73 0.68
N GLU A 165 -6.93 7.25 0.22
CA GLU A 165 -7.23 7.08 -1.21
C GLU A 165 -7.22 8.41 -1.97
N GLU A 166 -7.80 9.47 -1.39
CA GLU A 166 -7.72 10.83 -1.95
C GLU A 166 -6.26 11.30 -2.11
N ILE A 167 -5.42 11.04 -1.10
CA ILE A 167 -4.00 11.41 -1.13
C ILE A 167 -3.27 10.57 -2.17
N ALA A 168 -3.42 9.25 -2.15
CA ALA A 168 -2.78 8.35 -3.10
C ALA A 168 -3.13 8.69 -4.55
N ASN A 169 -4.41 8.99 -4.83
CA ASN A 169 -4.89 9.40 -6.15
C ASN A 169 -4.22 10.70 -6.63
N ARG A 170 -4.04 11.71 -5.75
CA ARG A 170 -3.33 12.94 -6.11
C ARG A 170 -1.87 12.70 -6.50
N HIS A 171 -1.23 11.72 -5.87
CA HIS A 171 0.15 11.34 -6.18
C HIS A 171 0.27 10.31 -7.33
N GLY A 172 -0.84 9.84 -7.89
CA GLY A 172 -0.83 8.79 -8.91
C GLY A 172 -0.25 7.48 -8.39
N VAL A 173 -0.57 7.12 -7.13
CA VAL A 173 -0.10 5.92 -6.45
C VAL A 173 -1.22 4.88 -6.43
N THR A 174 -0.85 3.62 -6.70
CA THR A 174 -1.79 2.50 -6.69
C THR A 174 -2.22 2.17 -5.26
N VAL A 175 -3.53 2.03 -5.04
CA VAL A 175 -4.10 1.58 -3.76
C VAL A 175 -4.64 0.16 -3.90
N PHE A 176 -4.22 -0.72 -3.00
CA PHE A 176 -4.83 -2.02 -2.79
C PHE A 176 -5.89 -1.92 -1.68
N ASP A 177 -7.12 -2.28 -2.02
CA ASP A 177 -8.28 -2.16 -1.11
C ASP A 177 -8.42 -3.38 -0.20
N ILE A 178 -7.63 -3.39 0.89
CA ILE A 178 -7.78 -4.40 1.95
C ILE A 178 -8.97 -4.11 2.86
N TYR A 179 -9.43 -2.85 2.92
CA TYR A 179 -10.59 -2.46 3.74
C TYR A 179 -11.84 -3.22 3.34
N SER A 180 -12.20 -3.19 2.07
CA SER A 180 -13.40 -3.88 1.57
C SER A 180 -13.32 -5.39 1.79
N ILE A 181 -12.17 -6.00 1.51
CA ILE A 181 -11.94 -7.45 1.70
C ILE A 181 -12.14 -7.81 3.16
N THR A 182 -11.50 -7.10 4.09
CA THR A 182 -11.56 -7.43 5.52
C THR A 182 -12.92 -7.12 6.14
N LYS A 183 -13.60 -6.08 5.65
CA LYS A 183 -14.98 -5.76 6.06
C LYS A 183 -15.96 -6.88 5.74
N ASP A 184 -15.80 -7.53 4.59
CA ASP A 184 -16.68 -8.58 4.13
C ASP A 184 -16.31 -9.93 4.76
N GLU A 185 -15.04 -10.27 4.86
CA GLU A 185 -14.54 -11.58 5.28
C GLU A 185 -14.44 -11.75 6.81
N LEU A 186 -13.84 -10.80 7.52
CA LEU A 186 -13.51 -10.98 8.94
C LEU A 186 -14.70 -11.23 9.87
N PRO A 187 -15.92 -10.69 9.63
CA PRO A 187 -17.06 -11.00 10.50
C PRO A 187 -17.47 -12.47 10.50
N SER A 188 -17.21 -13.19 9.41
CA SER A 188 -17.58 -14.59 9.20
C SER A 188 -16.43 -15.56 9.41
N HIS A 189 -15.20 -15.06 9.50
CA HIS A 189 -13.95 -15.82 9.52
C HIS A 189 -13.07 -15.45 10.73
N PRO A 190 -13.48 -15.83 11.97
CA PRO A 190 -12.69 -15.52 13.17
C PRO A 190 -11.29 -16.18 13.15
N GLU A 191 -11.10 -17.26 12.37
CA GLU A 191 -9.83 -17.93 12.16
C GLU A 191 -8.78 -17.06 11.43
N TYR A 192 -9.19 -16.01 10.77
CA TYR A 192 -8.27 -15.02 10.18
C TYR A 192 -7.60 -14.12 11.21
N PHE A 193 -8.07 -14.11 12.45
CA PHE A 193 -7.38 -13.46 13.56
C PHE A 193 -6.44 -14.43 14.27
N SER A 194 -5.29 -13.93 14.68
CA SER A 194 -4.35 -14.66 15.53
C SER A 194 -4.88 -14.80 16.96
N ASN A 195 -4.14 -15.53 17.80
CA ASN A 195 -4.50 -15.74 19.20
C ASN A 195 -4.62 -14.46 20.03
N ASP A 196 -4.05 -13.34 19.58
CA ASP A 196 -4.18 -12.05 20.28
C ASP A 196 -5.53 -11.36 20.00
N GLY A 197 -6.31 -11.90 19.06
CA GLY A 197 -7.64 -11.44 18.70
C GLY A 197 -7.64 -10.08 17.97
N PHE A 198 -6.53 -9.70 17.33
CA PHE A 198 -6.40 -8.43 16.63
C PHE A 198 -5.60 -8.54 15.32
N HIS A 199 -4.37 -9.08 15.39
CA HIS A 199 -3.53 -9.25 14.20
C HIS A 199 -4.01 -10.43 13.37
N PRO A 200 -3.69 -10.45 12.06
CA PRO A 200 -3.99 -11.59 11.21
C PRO A 200 -3.27 -12.87 11.69
N SER A 201 -3.94 -14.00 11.55
CA SER A 201 -3.33 -15.33 11.62
C SER A 201 -2.53 -15.64 10.34
N ASP A 202 -1.94 -16.83 10.26
CA ASP A 202 -1.32 -17.29 9.02
C ASP A 202 -2.31 -17.32 7.85
N ASP A 203 -3.56 -17.77 8.08
CA ASP A 203 -4.62 -17.78 7.07
C ASP A 203 -5.05 -16.36 6.67
N GLY A 204 -5.15 -15.44 7.64
CA GLY A 204 -5.45 -14.03 7.37
C GLY A 204 -4.36 -13.34 6.54
N TYR A 205 -3.08 -13.63 6.81
CA TYR A 205 -1.98 -13.11 5.99
C TYR A 205 -1.92 -13.77 4.60
N GLU A 206 -2.29 -15.05 4.47
CA GLU A 206 -2.36 -15.69 3.16
C GLU A 206 -3.49 -15.10 2.31
N LEU A 207 -4.65 -14.85 2.91
CA LEU A 207 -5.74 -14.12 2.26
C LEU A 207 -5.23 -12.77 1.73
N TRP A 208 -4.61 -11.96 2.62
CA TRP A 208 -4.08 -10.65 2.24
C TRP A 208 -3.09 -10.72 1.09
N ALA A 209 -2.07 -11.58 1.20
CA ALA A 209 -1.05 -11.73 0.17
C ALA A 209 -1.63 -12.22 -1.17
N THR A 210 -2.59 -13.13 -1.13
CA THR A 210 -3.24 -13.67 -2.33
C THR A 210 -4.06 -12.62 -3.04
N GLN A 211 -4.85 -11.85 -2.31
CA GLN A 211 -5.66 -10.77 -2.87
C GLN A 211 -4.81 -9.59 -3.37
N MET A 212 -3.68 -9.30 -2.70
CA MET A 212 -2.80 -8.20 -3.10
C MET A 212 -1.86 -8.56 -4.26
N TRP A 213 -1.64 -9.85 -4.51
CA TRP A 213 -0.68 -10.31 -5.51
C TRP A 213 -0.91 -9.72 -6.91
N PRO A 214 -2.12 -9.69 -7.48
CA PRO A 214 -2.34 -9.11 -8.82
C PRO A 214 -1.89 -7.64 -8.91
N THR A 215 -2.14 -6.86 -7.87
CA THR A 215 -1.71 -5.45 -7.79
C THR A 215 -0.19 -5.32 -7.79
N VAL A 216 0.50 -6.16 -6.99
CA VAL A 216 1.96 -6.17 -6.92
C VAL A 216 2.56 -6.70 -8.22
N ALA A 217 2.03 -7.77 -8.77
CA ALA A 217 2.48 -8.34 -10.05
C ALA A 217 2.39 -7.30 -11.18
N GLY A 218 1.26 -6.62 -11.29
CA GLY A 218 1.07 -5.53 -12.26
C GLY A 218 2.08 -4.39 -12.05
N ALA A 219 2.37 -4.01 -10.80
CA ALA A 219 3.33 -2.95 -10.48
C ALA A 219 4.77 -3.30 -10.92
N ILE A 220 5.16 -4.57 -10.87
CA ILE A 220 6.49 -5.02 -11.29
C ILE A 220 6.51 -5.56 -12.73
N GLY A 221 5.39 -5.49 -13.45
CA GLY A 221 5.28 -5.94 -14.84
C GLY A 221 5.24 -7.45 -15.01
N GLU A 222 4.79 -8.19 -14.00
CA GLU A 222 4.53 -9.63 -14.10
C GLU A 222 3.08 -9.90 -14.53
N PRO A 223 2.81 -11.00 -15.25
CA PRO A 223 1.44 -11.44 -15.48
C PRO A 223 0.78 -11.89 -14.15
N GLU A 224 -0.53 -11.72 -14.08
CA GLU A 224 -1.35 -12.14 -12.94
C GLU A 224 -1.27 -13.65 -12.66
#